data_fca05f40ce4c8c7bf89b6913c7f01ac3
#
_entry.id   fca05f40ce4c8c7bf89b6913c7f01ac3
#
_cell.length_a   1.000
_cell.length_b   1.000
_cell.length_c   1.000
_cell.angle_alpha   90.00
_cell.angle_beta   90.00
_cell.angle_gamma   90.00
#
_symmetry.space_group_name_H-M   'P 1'
#
loop_
_entity.id
_entity.type
_entity.pdbx_description
1 polymer ?
#
loop_
_entity_poly.entity_id
_entity_poly.type
_entity_poly.pdbx_seq_one_letter_code
_entity_poly.pdbx_strand_id
1 'polypeptide(L)'
;VGVCRLIDPGRCQPPLTAELAKVLEAAHLQKATVIDRHGGRIRSSIRRREPHQKGRLIGLGDVVSTANLLGGEGIRHALTSSRVLAPLLQEALLRPSQADRTLGAYPNQLRQALGWRWTLSGRLARRTWLGLANAKADQRLERLLNGLQTKRAEDLSALLFDYRFERYGIKALPYLWARS
;
A
#
# COMPACT_ATOMS: atom_id res chain seq x y z
N VAL A 1 16.89 -5.84 8.19
CA VAL A 1 17.08 -4.90 7.07
C VAL A 1 16.33 -5.41 5.86
N GLY A 2 15.66 -4.53 5.13
CA GLY A 2 14.92 -4.92 3.94
C GLY A 2 14.94 -3.82 2.87
N VAL A 3 14.75 -4.22 1.62
CA VAL A 3 14.60 -3.33 0.49
C VAL A 3 13.32 -3.67 -0.24
N CYS A 4 12.63 -2.64 -0.72
CA CYS A 4 11.46 -2.82 -1.58
C CYS A 4 11.54 -1.84 -2.75
N ARG A 5 10.88 -2.19 -3.85
CA ARG A 5 10.71 -1.26 -4.97
C ARG A 5 9.42 -1.53 -5.72
N LEU A 6 8.95 -0.53 -6.44
CA LEU A 6 7.89 -0.70 -7.42
C LEU A 6 8.43 -1.44 -8.65
N ILE A 7 7.72 -2.47 -9.08
CA ILE A 7 8.00 -3.16 -10.33
C ILE A 7 7.43 -2.31 -11.46
N ASP A 8 8.31 -1.82 -12.32
CA ASP A 8 7.95 -1.15 -13.57
C ASP A 8 8.17 -2.14 -14.72
N PRO A 9 7.09 -2.64 -15.36
CA PRO A 9 7.23 -3.62 -16.45
C PRO A 9 8.00 -3.09 -17.67
N GLY A 10 8.09 -1.77 -17.83
CA GLY A 10 8.78 -1.11 -18.94
C GLY A 10 10.27 -0.88 -18.70
N ARG A 11 10.81 -1.23 -17.54
CA ARG A 11 12.21 -0.99 -17.18
C ARG A 11 12.91 -2.26 -16.72
N CYS A 12 14.09 -2.51 -17.31
CA CYS A 12 15.02 -3.47 -16.75
C CYS A 12 15.53 -2.93 -15.39
N GLN A 13 15.33 -3.68 -14.35
CA GLN A 13 15.73 -3.30 -12.99
C GLN A 13 16.70 -4.35 -12.44
N PRO A 14 17.77 -3.94 -11.74
CA PRO A 14 18.71 -4.88 -11.13
C PRO A 14 17.97 -5.77 -10.10
N PRO A 15 18.49 -6.95 -9.76
CA PRO A 15 17.88 -7.80 -8.75
C PRO A 15 17.85 -7.10 -7.38
N LEU A 16 16.78 -7.33 -6.59
CA LEU A 16 16.65 -6.75 -5.24
C LEU A 16 17.80 -7.15 -4.30
N THR A 17 18.42 -8.29 -4.54
CA THR A 17 19.60 -8.75 -3.79
C THR A 17 20.80 -7.81 -3.98
N ALA A 18 20.98 -7.22 -5.15
CA ALA A 18 22.02 -6.24 -5.39
C ALA A 18 21.75 -4.92 -4.65
N GLU A 19 20.48 -4.49 -4.60
CA GLU A 19 20.10 -3.31 -3.80
C GLU A 19 20.24 -3.57 -2.30
N LEU A 20 19.87 -4.76 -1.84
CA LEU A 20 20.06 -5.16 -0.44
C LEU A 20 21.55 -5.14 -0.07
N ALA A 21 22.43 -5.63 -0.93
CA ALA A 21 23.87 -5.62 -0.67
C ALA A 21 24.39 -4.19 -0.44
N LYS A 22 23.98 -3.22 -1.27
CA LYS A 22 24.34 -1.80 -1.10
C LYS A 22 23.84 -1.23 0.24
N VAL A 23 22.61 -1.57 0.64
CA VAL A 23 22.06 -1.12 1.92
C VAL A 23 22.80 -1.72 3.10
N LEU A 24 23.16 -3.01 3.02
CA LEU A 24 23.96 -3.67 4.06
C LEU A 24 25.37 -3.07 4.15
N GLU A 25 25.97 -2.70 3.02
CA GLU A 25 27.24 -2.00 2.97
C GLU A 25 27.18 -0.62 3.62
N ALA A 26 26.20 0.20 3.23
CA ALA A 26 25.97 1.53 3.80
C ALA A 26 25.68 1.49 5.31
N ALA A 27 25.05 0.41 5.79
CA ALA A 27 24.78 0.19 7.20
C ALA A 27 25.92 -0.52 7.98
N HIS A 28 27.05 -0.81 7.35
CA HIS A 28 28.17 -1.59 7.91
C HIS A 28 27.77 -2.98 8.43
N LEU A 29 26.81 -3.63 7.77
CA LEU A 29 26.25 -4.93 8.14
C LEU A 29 26.67 -6.10 7.24
N GLN A 30 27.70 -5.93 6.38
CA GLN A 30 28.14 -6.95 5.43
C GLN A 30 28.57 -8.27 6.08
N LYS A 31 29.09 -8.18 7.31
CA LYS A 31 29.57 -9.33 8.11
C LYS A 31 28.53 -9.84 9.12
N ALA A 32 27.33 -9.26 9.13
CA ALA A 32 26.29 -9.69 10.06
C ALA A 32 25.78 -11.09 9.70
N THR A 33 25.52 -11.89 10.74
CA THR A 33 24.92 -13.23 10.56
C THR A 33 23.50 -13.08 10.03
N VAL A 34 23.21 -13.77 8.93
CA VAL A 34 21.86 -13.83 8.36
C VAL A 34 21.05 -14.82 9.20
N ILE A 35 20.03 -14.34 9.90
CA ILE A 35 19.12 -15.15 10.71
C ILE A 35 18.01 -15.72 9.81
N ASP A 36 17.44 -14.87 8.95
CA ASP A 36 16.37 -15.25 8.04
C ASP A 36 16.42 -14.41 6.76
N ARG A 37 15.95 -15.01 5.65
CA ARG A 37 15.83 -14.33 4.37
C ARG A 37 14.52 -14.71 3.71
N HIS A 38 13.65 -13.73 3.55
CA HIS A 38 12.39 -13.91 2.84
C HIS A 38 12.11 -12.71 1.94
N GLY A 39 11.18 -12.88 1.02
CA GLY A 39 10.76 -11.83 0.12
C GLY A 39 9.53 -12.26 -0.67
N GLY A 40 8.87 -11.29 -1.29
CA GLY A 40 7.66 -11.55 -2.06
C GLY A 40 7.24 -10.36 -2.90
N ARG A 41 6.21 -10.59 -3.71
CA ARG A 41 5.55 -9.54 -4.48
C ARG A 41 4.27 -9.13 -3.77
N ILE A 42 4.15 -7.86 -3.45
CA ILE A 42 2.94 -7.28 -2.87
C ILE A 42 2.17 -6.59 -3.98
N ARG A 43 0.89 -6.92 -4.10
CA ARG A 43 -0.02 -6.19 -4.99
C ARG A 43 -0.57 -4.99 -4.25
N SER A 44 -0.40 -3.83 -4.86
CA SER A 44 -1.06 -2.61 -4.44
C SER A 44 -1.64 -1.95 -5.67
N SER A 45 -2.94 -1.95 -5.78
CA SER A 45 -3.64 -1.35 -6.91
C SER A 45 -4.58 -0.26 -6.42
N ILE A 46 -4.40 0.94 -6.96
CA ILE A 46 -5.25 2.08 -6.65
C ILE A 46 -6.66 1.87 -7.21
N ARG A 47 -6.75 1.21 -8.35
CA ARG A 47 -8.02 0.97 -9.05
C ARG A 47 -8.68 -0.33 -8.66
N ARG A 48 -8.00 -1.17 -7.90
CA ARG A 48 -8.48 -2.49 -7.46
C ARG A 48 -9.27 -3.22 -8.55
N ARG A 49 -8.58 -3.52 -9.64
CA ARG A 49 -9.17 -4.22 -10.79
C ARG A 49 -9.14 -5.74 -10.63
N GLU A 50 -8.44 -6.22 -9.62
CA GLU A 50 -8.36 -7.63 -9.33
C GLU A 50 -9.74 -8.16 -8.94
N PRO A 51 -10.15 -9.31 -9.48
CA PRO A 51 -11.38 -9.95 -9.08
C PRO A 51 -11.29 -10.34 -7.61
N HIS A 52 -12.30 -9.98 -6.82
CA HIS A 52 -12.37 -10.34 -5.41
C HIS A 52 -12.88 -11.76 -5.22
N GLN A 53 -13.54 -12.29 -6.23
CA GLN A 53 -14.10 -13.64 -6.24
C GLN A 53 -13.87 -14.29 -7.59
N LYS A 54 -13.57 -15.60 -7.58
CA LYS A 54 -13.52 -16.44 -8.76
C LYS A 54 -14.08 -17.82 -8.41
N GLY A 55 -15.31 -18.09 -8.85
CA GLY A 55 -16.04 -19.27 -8.41
C GLY A 55 -16.19 -19.27 -6.88
N ARG A 56 -15.75 -20.34 -6.22
CA ARG A 56 -15.78 -20.47 -4.76
C ARG A 56 -14.56 -19.88 -4.03
N LEU A 57 -13.59 -19.34 -4.75
CA LEU A 57 -12.43 -18.69 -4.18
C LEU A 57 -12.72 -17.22 -3.94
N ILE A 58 -12.45 -16.74 -2.72
CA ILE A 58 -12.59 -15.34 -2.34
C ILE A 58 -11.25 -14.85 -1.83
N GLY A 59 -10.79 -13.75 -2.42
CA GLY A 59 -9.53 -13.12 -2.02
C GLY A 59 -9.75 -12.09 -0.91
N LEU A 60 -8.76 -11.98 -0.01
CA LEU A 60 -8.72 -10.93 0.99
C LEU A 60 -7.28 -10.42 1.18
N GLY A 61 -7.11 -9.25 1.79
CA GLY A 61 -5.80 -8.66 1.99
C GLY A 61 -5.12 -8.28 0.67
N ASP A 62 -3.82 -8.54 0.57
CA ASP A 62 -3.00 -8.12 -0.56
C ASP A 62 -3.36 -8.81 -1.87
N VAL A 63 -4.01 -9.97 -1.81
CA VAL A 63 -4.54 -10.67 -3.00
C VAL A 63 -5.55 -9.80 -3.76
N VAL A 64 -6.33 -8.99 -3.03
CA VAL A 64 -7.28 -8.02 -3.59
C VAL A 64 -6.77 -6.58 -3.48
N SER A 65 -5.45 -6.42 -3.42
CA SER A 65 -4.74 -5.14 -3.51
C SER A 65 -5.11 -4.15 -2.40
N THR A 66 -5.28 -4.62 -1.16
CA THR A 66 -5.57 -3.74 -0.03
C THR A 66 -4.33 -3.06 0.54
N ALA A 67 -3.12 -3.53 0.24
CA ALA A 67 -1.90 -2.89 0.69
C ALA A 67 -1.83 -1.43 0.24
N ASN A 68 -1.51 -0.54 1.17
CA ASN A 68 -1.31 0.87 0.90
C ASN A 68 0.18 1.22 0.97
N LEU A 69 0.72 1.73 -0.14
CA LEU A 69 2.14 2.00 -0.27
C LEU A 69 2.57 3.33 0.37
N LEU A 70 1.66 4.21 0.76
CA LEU A 70 2.03 5.49 1.35
C LEU A 70 2.71 5.30 2.71
N GLY A 71 2.06 4.53 3.59
CA GLY A 71 2.59 4.18 4.91
C GLY A 71 3.18 2.77 4.99
N GLY A 72 3.23 2.02 3.88
CA GLY A 72 3.69 0.64 3.89
C GLY A 72 2.72 -0.32 4.62
N GLU A 73 1.42 0.02 4.67
CA GLU A 73 0.42 -0.73 5.41
C GLU A 73 -0.25 -1.83 4.59
N GLY A 74 -0.15 -3.08 5.07
CA GLY A 74 -0.87 -4.23 4.53
C GLY A 74 -1.72 -4.91 5.59
N ILE A 75 -1.17 -5.16 6.78
CA ILE A 75 -1.80 -5.95 7.84
C ILE A 75 -3.15 -5.37 8.28
N ARG A 76 -3.20 -4.08 8.59
CA ARG A 76 -4.44 -3.40 9.01
C ARG A 76 -5.54 -3.51 7.94
N HIS A 77 -5.18 -3.34 6.69
CA HIS A 77 -6.14 -3.43 5.58
C HIS A 77 -6.55 -4.87 5.26
N ALA A 78 -5.66 -5.83 5.46
CA ALA A 78 -6.00 -7.25 5.41
C ALA A 78 -7.03 -7.62 6.50
N LEU A 79 -6.82 -7.15 7.74
CA LEU A 79 -7.78 -7.32 8.83
C LEU A 79 -9.12 -6.62 8.55
N THR A 80 -9.09 -5.43 7.92
CA THR A 80 -10.31 -4.75 7.49
C THR A 80 -11.05 -5.58 6.44
N SER A 81 -10.33 -6.14 5.47
CA SER A 81 -10.95 -6.99 4.44
C SER A 81 -11.58 -8.25 5.04
N SER A 82 -10.93 -8.87 6.02
CA SER A 82 -11.47 -10.03 6.75
C SER A 82 -12.72 -9.66 7.54
N ARG A 83 -12.72 -8.52 8.24
CA ARG A 83 -13.87 -8.03 9.00
C ARG A 83 -15.10 -7.77 8.12
N VAL A 84 -14.87 -7.28 6.90
CA VAL A 84 -15.96 -7.06 5.92
C VAL A 84 -16.44 -8.38 5.34
N LEU A 85 -15.55 -9.32 5.06
CA LEU A 85 -15.90 -10.59 4.41
C LEU A 85 -16.60 -11.56 5.37
N ALA A 86 -16.17 -11.63 6.63
CA ALA A 86 -16.63 -12.65 7.57
C ALA A 86 -18.16 -12.74 7.71
N PRO A 87 -18.91 -11.64 7.93
CA PRO A 87 -20.37 -11.70 8.01
C PRO A 87 -21.03 -12.12 6.70
N LEU A 88 -20.49 -11.68 5.55
CA LEU A 88 -21.00 -12.10 4.24
C LEU A 88 -20.78 -13.59 3.99
N LEU A 89 -19.63 -14.10 4.40
CA LEU A 89 -19.34 -15.53 4.27
C LEU A 89 -20.25 -16.36 5.18
N GLN A 90 -20.49 -15.93 6.42
CA GLN A 90 -21.41 -16.57 7.32
C GLN A 90 -22.84 -16.61 6.74
N GLU A 91 -23.33 -15.50 6.21
CA GLU A 91 -24.64 -15.45 5.57
C GLU A 91 -24.71 -16.35 4.32
N ALA A 92 -23.68 -16.35 3.49
CA ALA A 92 -23.62 -17.20 2.30
C ALA A 92 -23.61 -18.68 2.63
N LEU A 93 -23.00 -19.08 3.75
CA LEU A 93 -23.00 -20.47 4.23
C LEU A 93 -24.38 -20.87 4.78
N LEU A 94 -25.07 -19.97 5.46
CA LEU A 94 -26.42 -20.21 5.98
C LEU A 94 -27.49 -20.22 4.88
N ARG A 95 -27.26 -19.52 3.77
CA ARG A 95 -28.18 -19.40 2.65
C ARG A 95 -27.49 -19.67 1.31
N PRO A 96 -27.16 -20.93 0.99
CA PRO A 96 -26.35 -21.28 -0.18
C PRO A 96 -26.96 -20.83 -1.52
N SER A 97 -28.30 -20.79 -1.62
CA SER A 97 -28.99 -20.32 -2.82
C SER A 97 -28.81 -18.81 -3.11
N GLN A 98 -28.41 -18.03 -2.10
CA GLN A 98 -28.14 -16.59 -2.23
C GLN A 98 -26.65 -16.24 -2.12
N ALA A 99 -25.78 -17.25 -2.03
CA ALA A 99 -24.36 -17.06 -1.75
C ALA A 99 -23.68 -16.11 -2.74
N ASP A 100 -23.90 -16.29 -4.05
CA ASP A 100 -23.29 -15.44 -5.08
C ASP A 100 -23.71 -13.97 -4.95
N ARG A 101 -24.98 -13.72 -4.65
CA ARG A 101 -25.48 -12.36 -4.43
C ARG A 101 -24.87 -11.74 -3.16
N THR A 102 -24.84 -12.48 -2.07
CA THR A 102 -24.31 -12.03 -0.78
C THR A 102 -22.80 -11.72 -0.92
N LEU A 103 -22.03 -12.64 -1.48
CA LEU A 103 -20.60 -12.46 -1.67
C LEU A 103 -20.26 -11.40 -2.73
N GLY A 104 -21.13 -11.21 -3.71
CA GLY A 104 -21.02 -10.14 -4.71
C GLY A 104 -21.06 -8.72 -4.12
N ALA A 105 -21.56 -8.55 -2.90
CA ALA A 105 -21.54 -7.27 -2.19
C ALA A 105 -20.15 -6.92 -1.61
N TYR A 106 -19.27 -7.91 -1.42
CA TYR A 106 -17.96 -7.75 -0.78
C TYR A 106 -17.08 -6.65 -1.40
N PRO A 107 -16.87 -6.54 -2.72
CA PRO A 107 -16.03 -5.50 -3.31
C PRO A 107 -16.49 -4.08 -2.97
N ASN A 108 -17.80 -3.87 -2.95
CA ASN A 108 -18.38 -2.56 -2.65
C ASN A 108 -18.27 -2.23 -1.15
N GLN A 109 -18.59 -3.18 -0.28
CA GLN A 109 -18.45 -3.01 1.17
C GLN A 109 -16.98 -2.79 1.57
N LEU A 110 -16.05 -3.51 0.97
CA LEU A 110 -14.62 -3.29 1.19
C LEU A 110 -14.18 -1.89 0.75
N ARG A 111 -14.67 -1.41 -0.40
CA ARG A 111 -14.38 -0.05 -0.86
C ARG A 111 -14.90 1.00 0.11
N GLN A 112 -16.10 0.82 0.64
CA GLN A 112 -16.68 1.71 1.65
C GLN A 112 -15.88 1.69 2.95
N ALA A 113 -15.52 0.50 3.44
CA ALA A 113 -14.74 0.33 4.67
C ALA A 113 -13.33 0.96 4.58
N LEU A 114 -12.67 0.87 3.43
CA LEU A 114 -11.36 1.52 3.20
C LEU A 114 -11.50 3.04 3.02
N GLY A 115 -12.61 3.49 2.46
CA GLY A 115 -12.93 4.90 2.29
C GLY A 115 -12.17 5.63 1.18
N TRP A 116 -12.56 6.88 0.94
CA TRP A 116 -11.97 7.72 -0.12
C TRP A 116 -10.53 8.15 0.20
N ARG A 117 -10.20 8.35 1.48
CA ARG A 117 -8.86 8.71 1.93
C ARG A 117 -7.83 7.64 1.57
N TRP A 118 -8.20 6.36 1.72
CA TRP A 118 -7.35 5.26 1.29
C TRP A 118 -7.09 5.29 -0.23
N THR A 119 -8.13 5.59 -1.02
CA THR A 119 -7.98 5.73 -2.48
C THR A 119 -7.05 6.89 -2.85
N LEU A 120 -7.18 8.02 -2.16
CA LEU A 120 -6.35 9.19 -2.37
C LEU A 120 -4.89 8.91 -1.95
N SER A 121 -4.67 8.29 -0.80
CA SER A 121 -3.33 7.92 -0.33
C SER A 121 -2.60 7.00 -1.32
N GLY A 122 -3.31 6.06 -1.93
CA GLY A 122 -2.75 5.20 -2.97
C GLY A 122 -2.32 5.97 -4.23
N ARG A 123 -3.08 6.99 -4.64
CA ARG A 123 -2.68 7.87 -5.75
C ARG A 123 -1.42 8.68 -5.41
N LEU A 124 -1.36 9.21 -4.20
CA LEU A 124 -0.19 9.95 -3.71
C LEU A 124 1.04 9.03 -3.64
N ALA A 125 0.90 7.85 -3.07
CA ALA A 125 1.96 6.86 -2.99
C ALA A 125 2.51 6.50 -4.38
N ARG A 126 1.63 6.17 -5.33
CA ARG A 126 2.05 5.87 -6.70
C ARG A 126 2.86 7.02 -7.30
N ARG A 127 2.39 8.24 -7.15
CA ARG A 127 3.05 9.42 -7.68
C ARG A 127 4.42 9.64 -7.03
N THR A 128 4.49 9.49 -5.71
CA THR A 128 5.75 9.61 -4.97
C THR A 128 6.75 8.55 -5.44
N TRP A 129 6.37 7.28 -5.37
CA TRP A 129 7.29 6.17 -5.64
C TRP A 129 7.65 6.00 -7.12
N LEU A 130 6.73 6.24 -8.05
CA LEU A 130 7.05 6.22 -9.49
C LEU A 130 7.79 7.48 -9.93
N GLY A 131 7.63 8.58 -9.21
CA GLY A 131 8.34 9.83 -9.46
C GLY A 131 9.81 9.83 -9.04
N LEU A 132 10.25 8.85 -8.24
CA LEU A 132 11.63 8.72 -7.72
C LEU A 132 12.64 8.19 -8.77
N ALA A 133 12.41 8.47 -10.04
CA ALA A 133 13.26 7.95 -11.12
C ALA A 133 14.45 8.84 -11.49
N ASN A 134 14.65 9.96 -10.79
CA ASN A 134 15.73 10.92 -11.11
C ASN A 134 16.14 11.77 -9.88
N ALA A 135 17.32 12.39 -9.96
CA ALA A 135 17.89 13.18 -8.88
C ALA A 135 16.99 14.35 -8.38
N LYS A 136 16.17 14.94 -9.26
CA LYS A 136 15.21 15.97 -8.82
C LYS A 136 14.10 15.40 -7.95
N ALA A 137 13.71 14.15 -8.20
CA ALA A 137 12.72 13.45 -7.39
C ALA A 137 13.30 13.07 -6.02
N ASP A 138 14.56 12.64 -5.98
CA ASP A 138 15.26 12.35 -4.72
C ASP A 138 15.35 13.59 -3.83
N GLN A 139 15.73 14.74 -4.40
CA GLN A 139 15.75 16.02 -3.67
C GLN A 139 14.35 16.45 -3.18
N ARG A 140 13.28 16.12 -3.91
CA ARG A 140 11.91 16.38 -3.45
C ARG A 140 11.52 15.49 -2.28
N LEU A 141 11.89 14.21 -2.36
CA LEU A 141 11.67 13.26 -1.28
C LEU A 141 12.42 13.68 -0.02
N GLU A 142 13.69 14.05 -0.17
CA GLU A 142 14.54 14.51 0.94
C GLU A 142 13.95 15.76 1.62
N ARG A 143 13.50 16.75 0.83
CA ARG A 143 12.78 17.92 1.37
C ARG A 143 11.46 17.54 2.08
N LEU A 144 10.74 16.57 1.55
CA LEU A 144 9.53 16.04 2.19
C LEU A 144 9.88 15.39 3.53
N LEU A 145 10.87 14.51 3.56
CA LEU A 145 11.31 13.81 4.76
C LEU A 145 11.82 14.80 5.84
N ASN A 146 12.63 15.78 5.43
CA ASN A 146 13.10 16.83 6.35
C ASN A 146 11.93 17.67 6.91
N GLY A 147 10.94 17.98 6.08
CA GLY A 147 9.72 18.64 6.52
C GLY A 147 8.85 17.78 7.46
N LEU A 148 8.94 16.45 7.35
CA LEU A 148 8.23 15.53 8.24
C LEU A 148 8.95 15.39 9.60
N GLN A 149 10.28 15.48 9.66
CA GLN A 149 11.04 15.40 10.90
C GLN A 149 10.66 16.50 11.91
N THR A 150 10.17 17.64 11.45
CA THR A 150 9.71 18.74 12.31
C THR A 150 8.27 18.57 12.80
N LYS A 151 7.60 17.48 12.45
CA LYS A 151 6.20 17.22 12.82
C LYS A 151 6.12 16.35 14.07
N ARG A 152 5.01 16.51 14.81
CA ARG A 152 4.72 15.65 15.94
C ARG A 152 4.40 14.22 15.46
N ALA A 153 4.73 13.24 16.28
CA ALA A 153 4.49 11.83 15.95
C ALA A 153 3.01 11.54 15.65
N GLU A 154 2.10 12.20 16.37
CA GLU A 154 0.65 12.06 16.14
C GLU A 154 0.22 12.57 14.77
N ASP A 155 0.82 13.67 14.30
CA ASP A 155 0.52 14.23 12.98
C ASP A 155 1.06 13.33 11.87
N LEU A 156 2.25 12.76 12.04
CA LEU A 156 2.82 11.78 11.12
C LEU A 156 1.96 10.51 11.05
N SER A 157 1.55 10.01 12.21
CA SER A 157 0.64 8.86 12.31
C SER A 157 -0.68 9.14 11.59
N ALA A 158 -1.28 10.29 11.87
CA ALA A 158 -2.53 10.69 11.23
C ALA A 158 -2.41 10.83 9.71
N LEU A 159 -1.24 11.28 9.21
CA LEU A 159 -0.98 11.37 7.77
C LEU A 159 -0.78 10.00 7.12
N LEU A 160 0.16 9.21 7.66
CA LEU A 160 0.65 7.99 7.02
C LEU A 160 -0.31 6.81 7.19
N PHE A 161 -1.03 6.78 8.32
CA PHE A 161 -1.87 5.66 8.69
C PHE A 161 -3.36 5.98 8.63
N ASP A 162 -3.80 7.17 9.06
CA ASP A 162 -5.22 7.56 8.99
C ASP A 162 -5.55 8.35 7.72
N TYR A 163 -4.53 8.67 6.92
CA TYR A 163 -4.68 9.41 5.66
C TYR A 163 -5.39 10.75 5.82
N ARG A 164 -5.14 11.44 6.96
CA ARG A 164 -5.74 12.74 7.28
C ARG A 164 -4.99 13.88 6.61
N PHE A 165 -5.13 13.97 5.29
CA PHE A 165 -4.44 14.97 4.46
C PHE A 165 -4.89 16.40 4.74
N GLU A 166 -6.10 16.57 5.25
CA GLU A 166 -6.66 17.86 5.64
C GLU A 166 -5.84 18.60 6.69
N ARG A 167 -5.08 17.89 7.52
CA ARG A 167 -4.18 18.49 8.50
C ARG A 167 -2.96 19.20 7.89
N TYR A 168 -2.67 18.94 6.63
CA TYR A 168 -1.57 19.56 5.90
C TYR A 168 -1.99 20.76 5.06
N GLY A 169 -3.30 21.05 4.97
CA GLY A 169 -3.88 22.21 4.34
C GLY A 169 -3.44 22.41 2.88
N ILE A 170 -3.29 23.64 2.47
CA ILE A 170 -2.90 24.08 1.11
C ILE A 170 -1.57 23.46 0.66
N LYS A 171 -0.67 23.12 1.57
CA LYS A 171 0.63 22.49 1.24
C LYS A 171 0.49 21.11 0.60
N ALA A 172 -0.65 20.44 0.74
CA ALA A 172 -0.93 19.18 0.07
C ALA A 172 -1.48 19.35 -1.36
N LEU A 173 -2.00 20.53 -1.72
CA LEU A 173 -2.61 20.79 -3.03
C LEU A 173 -1.72 20.51 -4.24
N PRO A 174 -0.40 20.86 -4.26
CA PRO A 174 0.45 20.56 -5.40
C PRO A 174 0.59 19.06 -5.67
N TYR A 175 0.41 18.24 -4.62
CA TYR A 175 0.47 16.77 -4.73
C TYR A 175 -0.87 16.17 -5.16
N LEU A 176 -1.97 16.89 -4.96
CA LEU A 176 -3.32 16.46 -5.33
C LEU A 176 -3.67 16.82 -6.78
N TRP A 177 -3.15 17.93 -7.29
CA TRP A 177 -3.61 18.55 -8.55
C TRP A 177 -2.66 18.37 -9.74
N ALA A 178 -1.44 17.92 -9.54
CA ALA A 178 -0.60 17.67 -10.69
C ALA A 178 -1.12 16.44 -11.45
N ARG A 179 -1.64 16.71 -12.63
CA ARG A 179 -2.10 15.71 -13.59
C ARG A 179 -0.99 14.69 -13.90
N SER A 180 -1.41 13.43 -13.97
CA SER A 180 -0.65 12.28 -14.49
C SER A 180 -0.21 12.52 -15.91
#